data_d3ed5af442f6a5ecdd21cac6604efce2
#
_entry.id   d3ed5af442f6a5ecdd21cac6604efce2
#
_cell.length_a   1.000
_cell.length_b   1.000
_cell.length_c   1.000
_cell.angle_alpha   90.00
_cell.angle_beta   90.00
_cell.angle_gamma   90.00
#
_symmetry.space_group_name_H-M   'P 1'
#
loop_
_entity.id
_entity.type
_entity.pdbx_description
1 polymer ?
#
loop_
_entity_poly.entity_id
_entity_poly.type
_entity_poly.pdbx_seq_one_letter_code
_entity_poly.pdbx_strand_id
1 'polypeptide(L)'
;MYKRQKGFIDCAGIESPGLTSSPAIGEMVADLLKEKMHLEEKKDFIATRKGVLNPNTLSKEERAALIKEKPEYGNIICRCEMITEGEIIDAIRRPLGAKSLDGVKRRTRAGMGRCQAGFCSPRTMEILARERGVNQSEITKSGGNSKIIVGINKDSL
;
A
#
# COMPACT_ATOMS: atom_id res chain seq x y z
N MET A 1 -23.96 15.73 12.68
CA MET A 1 -23.02 16.59 11.90
C MET A 1 -23.10 18.01 12.43
N TYR A 2 -22.01 18.56 12.97
CA TYR A 2 -22.00 19.90 13.59
C TYR A 2 -21.60 20.96 12.57
N LYS A 3 -22.45 21.97 12.34
CA LYS A 3 -22.21 23.09 11.42
C LYS A 3 -21.96 24.38 12.24
N ARG A 4 -20.93 24.42 13.07
CA ARG A 4 -20.67 25.61 13.90
C ARG A 4 -19.96 26.76 13.18
N GLN A 5 -19.23 26.45 12.08
CA GLN A 5 -18.50 27.46 11.31
C GLN A 5 -18.93 27.41 9.85
N LYS A 6 -19.03 28.59 9.22
CA LYS A 6 -19.36 28.69 7.79
C LYS A 6 -18.22 28.05 6.97
N GLY A 7 -18.57 27.08 6.14
CA GLY A 7 -17.60 26.37 5.30
C GLY A 7 -16.87 25.19 5.97
N PHE A 8 -17.21 24.85 7.24
CA PHE A 8 -16.64 23.70 7.95
C PHE A 8 -17.65 22.57 8.05
N ILE A 9 -17.27 21.37 7.64
CA ILE A 9 -18.06 20.14 7.77
C ILE A 9 -17.23 19.13 8.57
N ASP A 10 -17.75 18.67 9.69
CA ASP A 10 -17.13 17.68 10.55
C ASP A 10 -17.93 16.37 10.53
N CYS A 11 -17.25 15.28 10.22
CA CYS A 11 -17.80 13.92 10.19
C CYS A 11 -17.33 13.12 11.42
N ALA A 12 -17.12 13.77 12.56
CA ALA A 12 -16.69 13.13 13.79
C ALA A 12 -17.73 12.19 14.39
N GLY A 13 -17.29 11.31 15.28
CA GLY A 13 -18.14 10.35 15.99
C GLY A 13 -18.58 9.15 15.16
N ILE A 14 -17.91 8.90 14.04
CA ILE A 14 -18.15 7.71 13.21
C ILE A 14 -17.26 6.57 13.72
N GLU A 15 -17.90 5.55 14.26
CA GLU A 15 -17.24 4.31 14.69
C GLU A 15 -17.45 3.19 13.65
N SER A 16 -17.61 1.95 14.09
CA SER A 16 -17.98 0.83 13.21
C SER A 16 -19.47 0.97 12.79
N PRO A 17 -19.79 0.82 11.51
CA PRO A 17 -19.01 0.39 10.35
C PRO A 17 -18.47 1.55 9.47
N GLY A 18 -17.71 2.49 10.03
CA GLY A 18 -17.28 3.72 9.36
C GLY A 18 -16.60 3.51 8.00
N LEU A 19 -15.73 2.51 7.87
CA LEU A 19 -15.08 2.22 6.59
C LEU A 19 -16.07 1.79 5.51
N THR A 20 -17.04 0.93 5.85
CA THR A 20 -18.06 0.44 4.92
C THR A 20 -19.03 1.54 4.51
N SER A 21 -19.37 2.45 5.42
CA SER A 21 -20.28 3.59 5.16
C SER A 21 -19.58 4.81 4.56
N SER A 22 -18.24 4.82 4.46
CA SER A 22 -17.48 5.97 3.95
C SER A 22 -17.90 6.45 2.55
N PRO A 23 -18.28 5.59 1.58
CA PRO A 23 -18.77 6.08 0.27
C PRO A 23 -20.06 6.89 0.41
N ALA A 24 -21.05 6.39 1.14
CA ALA A 24 -22.32 7.09 1.37
C ALA A 24 -22.15 8.39 2.16
N ILE A 25 -21.23 8.39 3.14
CA ILE A 25 -20.87 9.61 3.87
C ILE A 25 -20.21 10.63 2.93
N GLY A 26 -19.34 10.17 2.04
CA GLY A 26 -18.68 11.00 1.03
C GLY A 26 -19.69 11.66 0.08
N GLU A 27 -20.67 10.92 -0.40
CA GLU A 27 -21.77 11.44 -1.24
C GLU A 27 -22.56 12.52 -0.50
N MET A 28 -22.98 12.23 0.73
CA MET A 28 -23.71 13.20 1.57
C MET A 28 -22.90 14.48 1.82
N VAL A 29 -21.59 14.38 2.06
CA VAL A 29 -20.72 15.55 2.23
C VAL A 29 -20.60 16.33 0.94
N ALA A 30 -20.48 15.66 -0.22
CA ALA A 30 -20.41 16.30 -1.52
C ALA A 30 -21.72 17.10 -1.80
N ASP A 31 -22.89 16.54 -1.50
CA ASP A 31 -24.17 17.22 -1.67
C ASP A 31 -24.31 18.45 -0.75
N LEU A 32 -23.87 18.34 0.51
CA LEU A 32 -23.81 19.49 1.41
C LEU A 32 -22.87 20.61 0.94
N LEU A 33 -21.78 20.25 0.22
CA LEU A 33 -20.89 21.23 -0.38
C LEU A 33 -21.51 21.90 -1.60
N LYS A 34 -22.21 21.14 -2.48
CA LYS A 34 -22.94 21.68 -3.63
C LYS A 34 -23.98 22.73 -3.24
N GLU A 35 -24.66 22.54 -2.11
CA GLU A 35 -25.61 23.53 -1.57
C GLU A 35 -24.97 24.88 -1.20
N LYS A 36 -23.67 24.87 -0.90
CA LYS A 36 -22.96 26.02 -0.32
C LYS A 36 -22.01 26.70 -1.28
N MET A 37 -21.56 26.02 -2.30
CA MET A 37 -20.58 26.52 -3.25
C MET A 37 -20.87 25.95 -4.65
N HIS A 38 -20.62 26.78 -5.65
CA HIS A 38 -20.66 26.32 -7.04
C HIS A 38 -19.46 25.39 -7.28
N LEU A 39 -19.73 24.12 -7.54
CA LEU A 39 -18.71 23.11 -7.86
C LEU A 39 -18.84 22.75 -9.34
N GLU A 40 -17.77 22.91 -10.08
CA GLU A 40 -17.66 22.43 -11.46
C GLU A 40 -17.12 21.00 -11.49
N GLU A 41 -17.62 20.20 -12.41
CA GLU A 41 -17.08 18.85 -12.63
C GLU A 41 -15.66 18.94 -13.18
N LYS A 42 -14.77 18.15 -12.57
CA LYS A 42 -13.39 18.06 -13.03
C LYS A 42 -13.32 17.31 -14.37
N LYS A 43 -12.94 17.99 -15.44
CA LYS A 43 -12.88 17.43 -16.81
C LYS A 43 -12.01 16.17 -16.94
N ASP A 44 -10.88 16.15 -16.20
CA ASP A 44 -9.92 15.03 -16.19
C ASP A 44 -10.08 14.17 -14.94
N PHE A 45 -11.32 13.88 -14.53
CA PHE A 45 -11.58 13.05 -13.35
C PHE A 45 -11.21 11.59 -13.59
N ILE A 46 -10.30 11.06 -12.79
CA ILE A 46 -9.92 9.64 -12.82
C ILE A 46 -10.80 8.90 -11.82
N ALA A 47 -11.86 8.28 -12.31
CA ALA A 47 -12.86 7.57 -11.50
C ALA A 47 -12.35 6.22 -10.95
N THR A 48 -11.35 5.62 -11.59
CA THR A 48 -10.86 4.28 -11.26
C THR A 48 -9.35 4.26 -11.06
N ARG A 49 -8.89 3.34 -10.23
CA ARG A 49 -7.47 3.08 -10.00
C ARG A 49 -7.15 1.62 -10.31
N LYS A 50 -6.08 1.37 -11.07
CA LYS A 50 -5.58 0.00 -11.28
C LYS A 50 -5.11 -0.58 -9.94
N GLY A 51 -5.56 -1.80 -9.63
CA GLY A 51 -5.06 -2.59 -8.51
C GLY A 51 -3.59 -2.98 -8.70
N VAL A 52 -2.98 -3.59 -7.67
CA VAL A 52 -1.72 -4.30 -7.84
C VAL A 52 -1.99 -5.50 -8.74
N LEU A 53 -1.17 -5.65 -9.80
CA LEU A 53 -1.31 -6.78 -10.71
C LEU A 53 -0.98 -8.07 -9.94
N ASN A 54 -1.89 -9.03 -9.94
CA ASN A 54 -1.68 -10.34 -9.35
C ASN A 54 -1.38 -11.38 -10.43
N PRO A 55 -0.13 -11.86 -10.57
CA PRO A 55 0.22 -12.85 -11.60
C PRO A 55 -0.48 -14.19 -11.45
N ASN A 56 -1.02 -14.49 -10.27
CA ASN A 56 -1.72 -15.76 -10.04
C ASN A 56 -3.10 -15.82 -10.69
N THR A 57 -3.64 -14.67 -11.13
CA THR A 57 -4.92 -14.58 -11.86
C THR A 57 -4.74 -14.68 -13.38
N LEU A 58 -3.51 -14.68 -13.87
CA LEU A 58 -3.17 -14.73 -15.28
C LEU A 58 -3.06 -16.18 -15.78
N SER A 59 -3.32 -16.40 -17.07
CA SER A 59 -2.99 -17.66 -17.75
C SER A 59 -1.47 -17.89 -17.79
N LYS A 60 -1.03 -19.09 -18.12
CA LYS A 60 0.40 -19.40 -18.22
C LYS A 60 1.10 -18.57 -19.28
N GLU A 61 0.44 -18.34 -20.41
CA GLU A 61 0.92 -17.57 -21.54
C GLU A 61 1.06 -16.08 -21.19
N GLU A 62 0.04 -15.51 -20.58
CA GLU A 62 0.04 -14.11 -20.12
C GLU A 62 1.10 -13.89 -19.03
N ARG A 63 1.24 -14.83 -18.11
CA ARG A 63 2.27 -14.77 -17.07
C ARG A 63 3.68 -14.87 -17.67
N ALA A 64 3.90 -15.74 -18.65
CA ALA A 64 5.18 -15.83 -19.34
C ALA A 64 5.52 -14.53 -20.10
N ALA A 65 4.54 -13.92 -20.75
CA ALA A 65 4.69 -12.63 -21.42
C ALA A 65 5.03 -11.52 -20.41
N LEU A 66 4.31 -11.48 -19.30
CA LEU A 66 4.58 -10.53 -18.23
C LEU A 66 6.01 -10.65 -17.66
N ILE A 67 6.46 -11.87 -17.41
CA ILE A 67 7.82 -12.13 -16.89
C ILE A 67 8.90 -11.74 -17.91
N LYS A 68 8.62 -11.93 -19.21
CA LYS A 68 9.54 -11.49 -20.28
C LYS A 68 9.67 -9.97 -20.33
N GLU A 69 8.57 -9.23 -20.11
CA GLU A 69 8.54 -7.76 -20.07
C GLU A 69 9.12 -7.21 -18.75
N LYS A 70 8.73 -7.84 -17.63
CA LYS A 70 9.06 -7.43 -16.26
C LYS A 70 9.57 -8.63 -15.46
N PRO A 71 10.87 -8.92 -15.49
CA PRO A 71 11.45 -10.12 -14.87
C PRO A 71 11.19 -10.25 -13.37
N GLU A 72 10.99 -9.13 -12.67
CA GLU A 72 10.66 -9.09 -11.25
C GLU A 72 9.36 -9.82 -10.88
N TYR A 73 8.43 -10.00 -11.83
CA TYR A 73 7.23 -10.81 -11.62
C TYR A 73 7.49 -12.33 -11.66
N GLY A 74 8.68 -12.74 -12.09
CA GLY A 74 9.14 -14.14 -12.03
C GLY A 74 9.76 -14.53 -10.70
N ASN A 75 10.13 -13.57 -9.85
CA ASN A 75 10.81 -13.80 -8.59
C ASN A 75 9.80 -13.81 -7.42
N ILE A 76 9.55 -15.00 -6.84
CA ILE A 76 8.63 -15.17 -5.71
C ILE A 76 9.36 -14.84 -4.40
N ILE A 77 8.94 -13.80 -3.73
CA ILE A 77 9.49 -13.34 -2.43
C ILE A 77 8.76 -13.98 -1.25
N CYS A 78 7.43 -13.90 -1.23
CA CYS A 78 6.63 -14.54 -0.19
C CYS A 78 6.02 -15.84 -0.71
N ARG A 79 6.61 -16.98 -0.34
CA ARG A 79 6.14 -18.30 -0.79
C ARG A 79 4.80 -18.70 -0.19
N CYS A 80 4.49 -18.26 1.03
CA CYS A 80 3.23 -18.59 1.70
C CYS A 80 2.01 -17.97 1.00
N GLU A 81 2.17 -16.76 0.50
CA GLU A 81 1.12 -15.97 -0.17
C GLU A 81 1.37 -15.85 -1.69
N MET A 82 2.42 -16.49 -2.20
CA MET A 82 2.83 -16.47 -3.62
C MET A 82 3.01 -15.05 -4.19
N ILE A 83 3.54 -14.12 -3.38
CA ILE A 83 3.76 -12.74 -3.78
C ILE A 83 5.13 -12.58 -4.44
N THR A 84 5.14 -11.97 -5.62
CA THR A 84 6.32 -11.70 -6.43
C THR A 84 7.02 -10.39 -6.04
N GLU A 85 8.26 -10.25 -6.46
CA GLU A 85 9.01 -8.99 -6.33
C GLU A 85 8.30 -7.84 -7.07
N GLY A 86 7.76 -8.11 -8.27
CA GLY A 86 7.03 -7.11 -9.07
C GLY A 86 5.81 -6.53 -8.34
N GLU A 87 5.05 -7.37 -7.63
CA GLU A 87 3.93 -6.90 -6.79
C GLU A 87 4.40 -6.01 -5.65
N ILE A 88 5.53 -6.35 -5.02
CA ILE A 88 6.12 -5.55 -3.94
C ILE A 88 6.61 -4.20 -4.47
N ILE A 89 7.31 -4.20 -5.61
CA ILE A 89 7.78 -2.97 -6.28
C ILE A 89 6.61 -2.07 -6.65
N ASP A 90 5.55 -2.63 -7.25
CA ASP A 90 4.35 -1.86 -7.58
C ASP A 90 3.72 -1.24 -6.32
N ALA A 91 3.61 -2.01 -5.23
CA ALA A 91 3.08 -1.50 -3.96
C ALA A 91 3.92 -0.37 -3.35
N ILE A 92 5.22 -0.29 -3.67
CA ILE A 92 6.12 0.76 -3.20
C ILE A 92 6.06 2.01 -4.10
N ARG A 93 6.08 1.81 -5.43
CA ARG A 93 6.19 2.92 -6.41
C ARG A 93 4.90 3.68 -6.66
N ARG A 94 3.74 3.09 -6.38
CA ARG A 94 2.44 3.73 -6.63
C ARG A 94 2.20 4.97 -5.75
N PRO A 95 1.30 5.88 -6.13
CA PRO A 95 0.88 6.99 -5.27
C PRO A 95 0.48 6.49 -3.88
N LEU A 96 0.94 7.14 -2.81
CA LEU A 96 0.82 6.69 -1.42
C LEU A 96 1.41 5.29 -1.21
N GLY A 97 2.54 5.00 -1.85
CA GLY A 97 3.22 3.72 -1.80
C GLY A 97 3.66 3.30 -0.40
N ALA A 98 4.02 2.03 -0.28
CA ALA A 98 4.48 1.45 0.97
C ALA A 98 5.84 2.05 1.38
N LYS A 99 5.97 2.44 2.66
CA LYS A 99 7.21 2.97 3.24
C LYS A 99 7.77 2.11 4.37
N SER A 100 7.09 1.03 4.73
CA SER A 100 7.44 0.10 5.80
C SER A 100 7.06 -1.33 5.43
N LEU A 101 7.54 -2.32 6.18
CA LEU A 101 7.18 -3.72 5.94
C LEU A 101 5.68 -3.97 6.08
N ASP A 102 5.05 -3.39 7.08
CA ASP A 102 3.59 -3.48 7.24
C ASP A 102 2.85 -2.71 6.14
N GLY A 103 3.45 -1.67 5.59
CA GLY A 103 2.93 -0.97 4.41
C GLY A 103 2.87 -1.88 3.17
N VAL A 104 3.91 -2.66 2.92
CA VAL A 104 3.95 -3.69 1.87
C VAL A 104 2.93 -4.79 2.16
N LYS A 105 2.96 -5.33 3.38
CA LYS A 105 2.08 -6.40 3.83
C LYS A 105 0.58 -6.07 3.61
N ARG A 106 0.15 -4.87 3.98
CA ARG A 106 -1.26 -4.43 3.82
C ARG A 106 -1.70 -4.26 2.36
N ARG A 107 -0.76 -4.08 1.43
CA ARG A 107 -1.03 -3.88 0.00
C ARG A 107 -0.93 -5.15 -0.84
N THR A 108 -0.04 -6.07 -0.45
CA THR A 108 0.28 -7.26 -1.23
C THR A 108 0.00 -8.57 -0.51
N ARG A 109 -0.23 -8.57 0.81
CA ARG A 109 -0.27 -9.72 1.72
C ARG A 109 1.10 -10.39 1.97
N ALA A 110 2.21 -9.88 1.42
CA ALA A 110 3.55 -10.41 1.74
C ALA A 110 3.78 -10.38 3.26
N GLY A 111 4.09 -11.54 3.84
CA GLY A 111 4.26 -11.71 5.29
C GLY A 111 3.00 -12.03 6.09
N MET A 112 1.83 -12.20 5.43
CA MET A 112 0.58 -12.61 6.09
C MET A 112 0.39 -14.12 6.20
N GLY A 113 1.18 -14.90 5.48
CA GLY A 113 1.06 -16.35 5.46
C GLY A 113 1.50 -17.01 6.79
N ARG A 114 1.41 -18.33 6.85
CA ARG A 114 1.64 -19.10 8.09
C ARG A 114 3.00 -18.89 8.76
N CYS A 115 4.05 -18.50 8.00
CA CYS A 115 5.36 -18.22 8.59
C CYS A 115 5.45 -16.82 9.23
N GLN A 116 4.41 -15.99 9.13
CA GLN A 116 4.32 -14.64 9.71
C GLN A 116 5.57 -13.80 9.42
N ALA A 117 5.96 -13.74 8.13
CA ALA A 117 7.11 -13.00 7.60
C ALA A 117 8.50 -13.57 7.96
N GLY A 118 8.59 -14.71 8.64
CA GLY A 118 9.87 -15.28 9.09
C GLY A 118 10.89 -15.52 7.99
N PHE A 119 10.45 -15.76 6.74
CA PHE A 119 11.36 -15.99 5.61
C PHE A 119 11.42 -14.84 4.62
N CYS A 120 10.31 -14.12 4.39
CA CYS A 120 10.27 -13.09 3.35
C CYS A 120 10.68 -11.70 3.83
N SER A 121 10.71 -11.42 5.14
CA SER A 121 11.01 -10.08 5.65
C SER A 121 12.41 -9.55 5.25
N PRO A 122 13.50 -10.31 5.29
CA PRO A 122 14.81 -9.80 4.86
C PRO A 122 14.79 -9.35 3.38
N ARG A 123 14.22 -10.17 2.50
CA ARG A 123 14.09 -9.84 1.07
C ARG A 123 13.16 -8.68 0.82
N THR A 124 12.02 -8.62 1.51
CA THR A 124 11.10 -7.49 1.42
C THR A 124 11.74 -6.19 1.90
N MET A 125 12.57 -6.27 2.95
CA MET A 125 13.32 -5.13 3.48
C MET A 125 14.38 -4.65 2.51
N GLU A 126 15.11 -5.56 1.86
CA GLU A 126 16.08 -5.25 0.82
C GLU A 126 15.44 -4.53 -0.37
N ILE A 127 14.31 -5.06 -0.89
CA ILE A 127 13.56 -4.44 -1.97
C ILE A 127 13.07 -3.06 -1.54
N LEU A 128 12.50 -2.93 -0.35
CA LEU A 128 12.00 -1.68 0.17
C LEU A 128 13.09 -0.62 0.32
N ALA A 129 14.27 -1.01 0.82
CA ALA A 129 15.44 -0.15 0.94
C ALA A 129 15.94 0.33 -0.43
N ARG A 130 16.09 -0.60 -1.38
CA ARG A 130 16.49 -0.31 -2.76
C ARG A 130 15.55 0.67 -3.45
N GLU A 131 14.25 0.38 -3.41
CA GLU A 131 13.23 1.21 -4.06
C GLU A 131 13.07 2.61 -3.45
N ARG A 132 13.40 2.75 -2.17
CA ARG A 132 13.37 4.04 -1.46
C ARG A 132 14.72 4.77 -1.49
N GLY A 133 15.80 4.14 -1.93
CA GLY A 133 17.14 4.71 -1.91
C GLY A 133 17.67 4.99 -0.50
N VAL A 134 17.35 4.13 0.47
CA VAL A 134 17.76 4.25 1.87
C VAL A 134 18.52 3.01 2.35
N ASN A 135 19.23 3.11 3.46
CA ASN A 135 19.88 1.94 4.06
C ASN A 135 18.83 0.99 4.68
N GLN A 136 19.13 -0.31 4.70
CA GLN A 136 18.24 -1.31 5.31
C GLN A 136 17.97 -1.03 6.80
N SER A 137 18.93 -0.47 7.52
CA SER A 137 18.77 -0.06 8.92
C SER A 137 17.76 1.06 9.14
N GLU A 138 17.37 1.77 8.08
CA GLU A 138 16.33 2.80 8.12
C GLU A 138 14.94 2.25 7.89
N ILE A 139 14.84 1.00 7.42
CA ILE A 139 13.55 0.37 7.19
C ILE A 139 12.88 0.04 8.53
N THR A 140 11.62 0.42 8.61
CA THR A 140 10.80 0.21 9.80
C THR A 140 9.77 -0.90 9.58
N LYS A 141 9.34 -1.52 10.66
CA LYS A 141 8.23 -2.46 10.61
C LYS A 141 6.92 -1.76 10.25
N SER A 142 6.57 -0.69 10.97
CA SER A 142 5.26 0.01 10.82
C SER A 142 5.36 1.54 10.77
N GLY A 143 6.57 2.10 10.66
CA GLY A 143 6.84 3.53 10.73
C GLY A 143 7.39 3.97 12.09
N GLY A 144 7.65 5.28 12.25
CA GLY A 144 8.24 5.84 13.47
C GLY A 144 9.55 5.14 13.88
N ASN A 145 9.70 4.81 15.15
CA ASN A 145 10.88 4.17 15.70
C ASN A 145 10.85 2.63 15.67
N SER A 146 9.97 2.02 14.87
CA SER A 146 9.86 0.55 14.78
C SER A 146 10.94 -0.07 13.87
N LYS A 147 12.19 0.28 14.06
CA LYS A 147 13.34 -0.29 13.35
C LYS A 147 13.50 -1.76 13.69
N ILE A 148 13.89 -2.58 12.70
CA ILE A 148 14.14 -4.02 12.89
C ILE A 148 15.64 -4.25 13.09
N ILE A 149 16.49 -3.53 12.33
CA ILE A 149 17.93 -3.58 12.49
C ILE A 149 18.32 -2.48 13.49
N VAL A 150 18.86 -2.88 14.62
CA VAL A 150 19.28 -1.99 15.71
C VAL A 150 20.81 -1.85 15.83
N GLY A 151 21.57 -2.68 15.11
CA GLY A 151 23.03 -2.65 15.11
C GLY A 151 23.63 -3.82 14.34
N ILE A 152 24.94 -3.88 14.27
CA ILE A 152 25.75 -4.93 13.65
C ILE A 152 26.46 -5.71 14.75
N ASN A 153 26.37 -7.04 14.72
CA ASN A 153 26.92 -7.91 15.77
C ASN A 153 28.46 -7.98 15.79
N LYS A 154 29.14 -7.46 14.77
CA LYS A 154 30.60 -7.60 14.59
C LYS A 154 31.27 -6.25 14.28
N ASP A 155 30.86 -5.19 14.96
CA ASP A 155 31.46 -3.85 14.79
C ASP A 155 32.90 -3.74 15.33
N SER A 156 33.43 -4.80 15.94
CA SER A 156 34.73 -4.85 16.63
C SER A 156 35.71 -5.91 16.08
N LEU A 157 35.58 -6.27 14.80
CA LEU A 157 36.58 -7.11 14.15
C LEU A 157 37.40 -6.29 13.15
#